data_d9dc9e7cf03cf0595d198c824d73c237
#
_entry.id   d9dc9e7cf03cf0595d198c824d73c237
#
_cell.length_a   1.000
_cell.length_b   1.000
_cell.length_c   1.000
_cell.angle_alpha   90.00
_cell.angle_beta   90.00
_cell.angle_gamma   90.00
#
_symmetry.space_group_name_H-M   'P 1'
#
loop_
_entity.id
_entity.type
_entity.pdbx_description
1 polymer ?
#
loop_
_entity_poly.entity_id
_entity_poly.type
_entity_poly.pdbx_seq_one_letter_code
_entity_poly.pdbx_strand_id
1 'polypeptide(L)'
;ALRTTAMQLATVAGPALGGFIYVLRPELPYAVSVVLMVIALACVLALRSRSARTRAAGGGAPDWRSVLAGVAFVRRTPVLLGAITLDLFAVLFGGQISLAPLFARSILHVGTGGLGLLRAAPAAGAVIAGVMLARRPSLRRAGRVLFVVVAAFGATMIVFGVSRSFPLSLAALAVSGFVDMFSMNIRSTIGALATPNELRGRVNAVEMVFISASNQLGAFESGAAAALLGAVPAVVAGGALTIVLAAVWPPLFPALARIDRLEELQPEQTTAPTA
;
A
#
# COMPACT_ATOMS: atom_id res chain seq x y z
N ALA A 1 -9.66 -5.48 13.72
CA ALA A 1 -9.63 -6.69 12.88
C ALA A 1 -10.73 -6.66 11.81
N LEU A 2 -12.02 -6.63 12.13
CA LEU A 2 -13.15 -6.70 11.18
C LEU A 2 -13.11 -5.62 10.08
N ARG A 3 -12.81 -4.37 10.43
CA ARG A 3 -12.69 -3.26 9.48
C ARG A 3 -11.57 -3.50 8.45
N THR A 4 -10.42 -3.94 8.92
CA THR A 4 -9.25 -4.19 8.05
C THR A 4 -9.53 -5.37 7.12
N THR A 5 -10.13 -6.44 7.63
CA THR A 5 -10.52 -7.59 6.81
C THR A 5 -11.56 -7.21 5.74
N ALA A 6 -12.57 -6.40 6.11
CA ALA A 6 -13.56 -5.93 5.15
C ALA A 6 -12.94 -5.04 4.05
N MET A 7 -12.02 -4.13 4.41
CA MET A 7 -11.30 -3.31 3.43
C MET A 7 -10.45 -4.18 2.49
N GLN A 8 -9.75 -5.17 3.02
CA GLN A 8 -8.95 -6.09 2.20
C GLN A 8 -9.83 -6.90 1.24
N LEU A 9 -10.93 -7.47 1.74
CA LEU A 9 -11.88 -8.18 0.89
C LEU A 9 -12.46 -7.29 -0.21
N ALA A 10 -12.82 -6.04 0.09
CA ALA A 10 -13.33 -5.10 -0.89
C ALA A 10 -12.27 -4.73 -1.94
N THR A 11 -11.02 -4.54 -1.54
CA THR A 11 -9.90 -4.23 -2.45
C THR A 11 -9.60 -5.41 -3.39
N VAL A 12 -9.73 -6.64 -2.89
CA VAL A 12 -9.52 -7.87 -3.69
C VAL A 12 -10.71 -8.14 -4.61
N ALA A 13 -11.92 -8.17 -4.04
CA ALA A 13 -13.13 -8.57 -4.76
C ALA A 13 -13.63 -7.46 -5.72
N GLY A 14 -13.43 -6.19 -5.35
CA GLY A 14 -13.95 -5.04 -6.10
C GLY A 14 -13.54 -5.04 -7.57
N PRO A 15 -12.25 -5.01 -7.90
CA PRO A 15 -11.79 -5.00 -9.30
C PRO A 15 -12.20 -6.24 -10.09
N ALA A 16 -12.16 -7.42 -9.46
CA ALA A 16 -12.53 -8.67 -10.11
C ALA A 16 -14.03 -8.71 -10.43
N LEU A 17 -14.88 -8.41 -9.45
CA LEU A 17 -16.33 -8.35 -9.61
C LEU A 17 -16.73 -7.22 -10.57
N GLY A 18 -16.13 -6.03 -10.42
CA GLY A 18 -16.38 -4.90 -11.30
C GLY A 18 -16.03 -5.21 -12.76
N GLY A 19 -14.88 -5.84 -13.01
CA GLY A 19 -14.48 -6.27 -14.35
C GLY A 19 -15.41 -7.33 -14.93
N PHE A 20 -15.82 -8.32 -14.12
CA PHE A 20 -16.76 -9.37 -14.56
C PHE A 20 -18.15 -8.80 -14.88
N ILE A 21 -18.70 -7.95 -14.00
CA ILE A 21 -20.01 -7.33 -14.20
C ILE A 21 -19.98 -6.38 -15.42
N TYR A 22 -18.87 -5.68 -15.65
CA TYR A 22 -18.69 -4.82 -16.81
C TYR A 22 -18.75 -5.58 -18.14
N VAL A 23 -18.26 -6.83 -18.19
CA VAL A 23 -18.32 -7.68 -19.37
C VAL A 23 -19.77 -8.06 -19.71
N LEU A 24 -20.64 -8.21 -18.69
CA LEU A 24 -22.06 -8.52 -18.89
C LEU A 24 -22.81 -7.32 -19.50
N ARG A 25 -22.69 -6.15 -18.87
CA ARG A 25 -23.19 -4.85 -19.36
C ARG A 25 -22.38 -3.71 -18.75
N PRO A 26 -21.91 -2.73 -19.54
CA PRO A 26 -21.09 -1.61 -19.06
C PRO A 26 -21.76 -0.73 -17.99
N GLU A 27 -23.10 -0.70 -17.96
CA GLU A 27 -23.87 0.13 -17.02
C GLU A 27 -24.03 -0.53 -15.64
N LEU A 28 -23.95 -1.87 -15.57
CA LEU A 28 -24.22 -2.62 -14.33
C LEU A 28 -23.26 -2.28 -13.17
N PRO A 29 -21.94 -2.09 -13.36
CA PRO A 29 -21.05 -1.69 -12.26
C PRO A 29 -21.46 -0.38 -11.61
N TYR A 30 -21.95 0.58 -12.41
CA TYR A 30 -22.43 1.88 -11.90
C TYR A 30 -23.71 1.71 -11.10
N ALA A 31 -24.67 0.93 -11.62
CA ALA A 31 -25.93 0.65 -10.92
C ALA A 31 -25.66 -0.08 -9.58
N VAL A 32 -24.80 -1.10 -9.57
CA VAL A 32 -24.38 -1.81 -8.35
C VAL A 32 -23.72 -0.86 -7.37
N SER A 33 -22.82 0.03 -7.84
CA SER A 33 -22.16 1.01 -6.98
C SER A 33 -23.15 1.97 -6.34
N VAL A 34 -24.14 2.46 -7.08
CA VAL A 34 -25.21 3.32 -6.55
C VAL A 34 -26.02 2.58 -5.47
N VAL A 35 -26.43 1.35 -5.72
CA VAL A 35 -27.18 0.54 -4.74
C VAL A 35 -26.38 0.34 -3.47
N LEU A 36 -25.09 -0.04 -3.59
CA LEU A 36 -24.21 -0.23 -2.44
C LEU A 36 -23.99 1.07 -1.66
N MET A 37 -23.86 2.21 -2.34
CA MET A 37 -23.77 3.52 -1.69
C MET A 37 -25.05 3.88 -0.93
N VAL A 38 -26.21 3.63 -1.50
CA VAL A 38 -27.49 3.87 -0.82
C VAL A 38 -27.64 2.98 0.41
N ILE A 39 -27.27 1.69 0.31
CA ILE A 39 -27.25 0.77 1.46
C ILE A 39 -26.28 1.28 2.53
N ALA A 40 -25.07 1.68 2.16
CA ALA A 40 -24.09 2.20 3.08
C ALA A 40 -24.59 3.47 3.79
N LEU A 41 -25.23 4.39 3.04
CA LEU A 41 -25.83 5.59 3.60
C LEU A 41 -26.96 5.25 4.58
N ALA A 42 -27.84 4.33 4.22
CA ALA A 42 -28.92 3.88 5.11
C ALA A 42 -28.37 3.25 6.40
N CYS A 43 -27.31 2.41 6.29
CA CYS A 43 -26.64 1.85 7.46
C CYS A 43 -26.02 2.94 8.37
N VAL A 44 -25.38 3.95 7.79
CA VAL A 44 -24.79 5.07 8.55
C VAL A 44 -25.87 5.89 9.23
N LEU A 45 -26.99 6.18 8.55
CA LEU A 45 -28.11 6.90 9.13
C LEU A 45 -28.78 6.11 10.27
N ALA A 46 -28.91 4.80 10.11
CA ALA A 46 -29.44 3.92 11.17
C ALA A 46 -28.52 3.85 12.40
N LEU A 47 -27.21 3.88 12.20
CA LEU A 47 -26.22 3.91 13.30
C LEU A 47 -26.18 5.27 14.01
N ARG A 48 -26.40 6.37 13.29
CA ARG A 48 -26.36 7.74 13.83
C ARG A 48 -27.42 7.97 14.91
N SER A 49 -28.55 7.30 14.81
CA SER A 49 -29.62 7.39 15.80
C SER A 49 -29.27 6.74 17.15
N ARG A 50 -28.33 5.78 17.17
CA ARG A 50 -27.89 5.09 18.40
C ARG A 50 -26.62 5.66 19.03
N SER A 51 -25.76 6.34 18.27
CA SER A 51 -24.42 6.78 18.70
C SER A 51 -24.31 8.24 19.15
N ALA A 52 -25.41 9.00 19.19
CA ALA A 52 -25.38 10.41 19.59
C ALA A 52 -25.02 10.61 21.09
N ARG A 53 -25.00 9.56 21.90
CA ARG A 53 -24.74 9.66 23.34
C ARG A 53 -23.29 9.48 23.80
N THR A 54 -22.38 9.02 22.94
CA THR A 54 -21.01 8.67 23.37
C THR A 54 -19.91 9.56 22.78
N ARG A 55 -20.25 10.61 22.04
CA ARG A 55 -19.28 11.46 21.32
C ARG A 55 -18.87 12.75 22.02
N ALA A 56 -19.20 12.89 23.31
CA ALA A 56 -18.88 14.09 24.10
C ALA A 56 -17.49 14.07 24.77
N ALA A 57 -16.68 13.04 24.52
CA ALA A 57 -15.34 12.96 25.11
C ALA A 57 -14.30 12.68 24.02
N GLY A 58 -13.63 13.73 23.50
CA GLY A 58 -12.30 13.61 22.96
C GLY A 58 -12.09 13.67 21.44
N GLY A 59 -12.96 14.31 20.66
CA GLY A 59 -12.74 14.52 19.24
C GLY A 59 -12.63 16.00 18.86
N GLY A 60 -11.58 16.69 19.30
CA GLY A 60 -11.21 18.01 18.75
C GLY A 60 -10.91 17.87 17.25
N ALA A 61 -11.27 18.90 16.45
CA ALA A 61 -10.85 18.98 15.05
C ALA A 61 -9.34 18.73 14.95
N PRO A 62 -8.86 18.08 13.88
CA PRO A 62 -7.42 17.84 13.71
C PRO A 62 -6.69 19.19 13.73
N ASP A 63 -6.07 19.49 14.87
CA ASP A 63 -5.25 20.68 15.01
C ASP A 63 -3.96 20.47 14.21
N TRP A 64 -3.59 21.43 13.37
CA TRP A 64 -2.33 21.41 12.63
C TRP A 64 -1.12 21.13 13.52
N ARG A 65 -1.16 21.61 14.76
CA ARG A 65 -0.12 21.33 15.77
C ARG A 65 -0.02 19.82 16.07
N SER A 66 -1.13 19.11 16.07
CA SER A 66 -1.15 17.66 16.31
C SER A 66 -0.56 16.89 15.14
N VAL A 67 -0.80 17.31 13.89
CA VAL A 67 -0.20 16.74 12.70
C VAL A 67 1.31 17.01 12.68
N LEU A 68 1.72 18.25 12.96
CA LEU A 68 3.14 18.61 13.05
C LEU A 68 3.88 17.81 14.13
N ALA A 69 3.24 17.52 15.25
CA ALA A 69 3.81 16.67 16.29
C ALA A 69 4.05 15.22 15.76
N GLY A 70 3.12 14.68 14.97
CA GLY A 70 3.31 13.39 14.30
C GLY A 70 4.49 13.40 13.32
N VAL A 71 4.57 14.44 12.48
CA VAL A 71 5.70 14.61 11.54
C VAL A 71 7.03 14.76 12.28
N ALA A 72 7.06 15.58 13.34
CA ALA A 72 8.26 15.78 14.14
C ALA A 72 8.74 14.47 14.80
N PHE A 73 7.80 13.67 15.29
CA PHE A 73 8.11 12.35 15.85
C PHE A 73 8.69 11.40 14.80
N VAL A 74 8.05 11.29 13.63
CA VAL A 74 8.55 10.46 12.52
C VAL A 74 9.95 10.87 12.11
N ARG A 75 10.22 12.18 11.99
CA ARG A 75 11.56 12.70 11.63
C ARG A 75 12.63 12.42 12.68
N ARG A 76 12.27 12.35 13.97
CA ARG A 76 13.19 12.05 15.06
C ARG A 76 13.41 10.55 15.25
N THR A 77 12.59 9.70 14.67
CA THR A 77 12.68 8.24 14.78
C THR A 77 13.20 7.65 13.46
N PRO A 78 14.53 7.39 13.33
CA PRO A 78 15.14 6.99 12.06
C PRO A 78 14.53 5.72 11.45
N VAL A 79 14.08 4.80 12.29
CA VAL A 79 13.42 3.55 11.84
C VAL A 79 12.09 3.85 11.14
N LEU A 80 11.26 4.71 11.73
CA LEU A 80 9.97 5.12 11.15
C LEU A 80 10.17 5.95 9.89
N LEU A 81 11.09 6.91 9.94
CA LEU A 81 11.42 7.73 8.77
C LEU A 81 11.90 6.86 7.61
N GLY A 82 12.82 5.92 7.88
CA GLY A 82 13.33 5.01 6.86
C GLY A 82 12.25 4.10 6.28
N ALA A 83 11.34 3.59 7.12
CA ALA A 83 10.26 2.71 6.66
C ALA A 83 9.21 3.46 5.82
N ILE A 84 8.78 4.64 6.26
CA ILE A 84 7.76 5.45 5.56
C ILE A 84 8.31 6.00 4.24
N THR A 85 9.55 6.52 4.25
CA THR A 85 10.17 7.07 3.03
C THR A 85 10.56 5.98 2.04
N LEU A 86 10.96 4.80 2.49
CA LEU A 86 11.18 3.65 1.62
C LEU A 86 9.90 3.31 0.83
N ASP A 87 8.77 3.25 1.53
CA ASP A 87 7.47 2.98 0.90
C ASP A 87 7.09 4.07 -0.11
N LEU A 88 7.22 5.33 0.31
CA LEU A 88 6.91 6.48 -0.55
C LEU A 88 7.64 6.36 -1.89
N PHE A 89 8.95 6.13 -1.87
CA PHE A 89 9.73 6.03 -3.09
C PHE A 89 9.52 4.72 -3.84
N ALA A 90 9.31 3.61 -3.13
CA ALA A 90 9.00 2.32 -3.75
C ALA A 90 7.67 2.37 -4.51
N VAL A 91 6.64 3.02 -3.95
CA VAL A 91 5.34 3.22 -4.62
C VAL A 91 5.45 4.27 -5.72
N LEU A 92 6.21 5.37 -5.49
CA LEU A 92 6.42 6.42 -6.48
C LEU A 92 7.01 5.85 -7.78
N PHE A 93 8.06 5.05 -7.68
CA PHE A 93 8.75 4.50 -8.85
C PHE A 93 8.23 3.13 -9.29
N GLY A 94 7.77 2.29 -8.35
CA GLY A 94 7.33 0.93 -8.62
C GLY A 94 5.82 0.77 -8.81
N GLY A 95 5.01 1.77 -8.47
CA GLY A 95 3.55 1.71 -8.49
C GLY A 95 2.90 1.73 -9.87
N GLN A 96 3.49 1.06 -10.85
CA GLN A 96 3.15 1.10 -12.28
C GLN A 96 1.82 0.43 -12.65
N ILE A 97 1.04 -0.04 -11.67
CA ILE A 97 -0.29 -0.64 -11.90
C ILE A 97 -1.27 0.36 -12.56
N SER A 98 -1.01 1.67 -12.41
CA SER A 98 -1.74 2.74 -13.11
C SER A 98 -1.67 2.60 -14.63
N LEU A 99 -0.61 1.99 -15.17
CA LEU A 99 -0.43 1.72 -16.59
C LEU A 99 -1.10 0.42 -17.07
N ALA A 100 -1.73 -0.36 -16.17
CA ALA A 100 -2.40 -1.61 -16.54
C ALA A 100 -3.42 -1.45 -17.68
N PRO A 101 -4.23 -0.36 -17.78
CA PRO A 101 -5.12 -0.15 -18.92
C PRO A 101 -4.37 -0.02 -20.25
N LEU A 102 -3.22 0.66 -20.25
CA LEU A 102 -2.38 0.83 -21.44
C LEU A 102 -1.78 -0.52 -21.86
N PHE A 103 -1.26 -1.30 -20.90
CA PHE A 103 -0.74 -2.65 -21.16
C PHE A 103 -1.82 -3.59 -21.68
N ALA A 104 -3.00 -3.60 -21.07
CA ALA A 104 -4.12 -4.44 -21.49
C ALA A 104 -4.51 -4.18 -22.94
N ARG A 105 -4.59 -2.89 -23.34
CA ARG A 105 -5.06 -2.47 -24.66
C ARG A 105 -4.00 -2.60 -25.76
N SER A 106 -2.78 -2.10 -25.52
CA SER A 106 -1.77 -1.92 -26.57
C SER A 106 -0.67 -2.98 -26.59
N ILE A 107 -0.49 -3.77 -25.54
CA ILE A 107 0.61 -4.75 -25.44
C ILE A 107 0.07 -6.17 -25.36
N LEU A 108 -0.90 -6.40 -24.47
CA LEU A 108 -1.46 -7.73 -24.23
C LEU A 108 -2.69 -8.02 -25.11
N HIS A 109 -3.30 -6.97 -25.70
CA HIS A 109 -4.51 -7.03 -26.53
C HIS A 109 -5.65 -7.80 -25.86
N VAL A 110 -5.85 -7.59 -24.55
CA VAL A 110 -6.92 -8.21 -23.77
C VAL A 110 -8.04 -7.21 -23.54
N GLY A 111 -9.27 -7.72 -23.54
CA GLY A 111 -10.47 -6.91 -23.32
C GLY A 111 -10.61 -6.45 -21.86
N THR A 112 -11.79 -5.87 -21.56
CA THR A 112 -12.12 -5.33 -20.24
C THR A 112 -12.04 -6.38 -19.13
N GLY A 113 -12.41 -7.63 -19.41
CA GLY A 113 -12.26 -8.74 -18.46
C GLY A 113 -10.79 -9.02 -18.13
N GLY A 114 -9.90 -9.00 -19.14
CA GLY A 114 -8.46 -9.16 -18.93
C GLY A 114 -7.87 -8.01 -18.08
N LEU A 115 -8.30 -6.77 -18.32
CA LEU A 115 -7.91 -5.63 -17.48
C LEU A 115 -8.40 -5.80 -16.02
N GLY A 116 -9.62 -6.27 -15.82
CA GLY A 116 -10.15 -6.58 -14.49
C GLY A 116 -9.29 -7.60 -13.76
N LEU A 117 -8.87 -8.68 -14.44
CA LEU A 117 -7.98 -9.69 -13.89
C LEU A 117 -6.59 -9.13 -13.56
N LEU A 118 -5.98 -8.31 -14.45
CA LEU A 118 -4.70 -7.65 -14.17
C LEU A 118 -4.76 -6.76 -12.92
N ARG A 119 -5.85 -6.03 -12.73
CA ARG A 119 -6.05 -5.20 -11.54
C ARG A 119 -6.33 -6.01 -10.27
N ALA A 120 -6.97 -7.15 -10.40
CA ALA A 120 -7.26 -8.04 -9.27
C ALA A 120 -6.05 -8.91 -8.85
N ALA A 121 -5.10 -9.15 -9.76
CA ALA A 121 -3.98 -10.05 -9.52
C ALA A 121 -3.11 -9.67 -8.30
N PRO A 122 -2.69 -8.40 -8.08
CA PRO A 122 -1.93 -8.03 -6.88
C PRO A 122 -2.72 -8.33 -5.59
N ALA A 123 -4.01 -8.07 -5.60
CA ALA A 123 -4.87 -8.32 -4.45
C ALA A 123 -4.98 -9.81 -4.13
N ALA A 124 -5.08 -10.67 -5.14
CA ALA A 124 -5.05 -12.13 -4.96
C ALA A 124 -3.72 -12.59 -4.34
N GLY A 125 -2.59 -12.07 -4.83
CA GLY A 125 -1.27 -12.34 -4.25
C GLY A 125 -1.16 -11.89 -2.79
N ALA A 126 -1.67 -10.69 -2.48
CA ALA A 126 -1.68 -10.14 -1.12
C ALA A 126 -2.50 -11.01 -0.14
N VAL A 127 -3.63 -11.58 -0.59
CA VAL A 127 -4.43 -12.52 0.23
C VAL A 127 -3.64 -13.77 0.55
N ILE A 128 -2.98 -14.37 -0.43
CA ILE A 128 -2.15 -15.58 -0.23
C ILE A 128 -1.04 -15.27 0.78
N ALA A 129 -0.34 -14.13 0.62
CA ALA A 129 0.68 -13.69 1.56
C ALA A 129 0.12 -13.44 2.97
N GLY A 130 -1.05 -12.79 3.08
CA GLY A 130 -1.71 -12.52 4.35
C GLY A 130 -2.08 -13.79 5.11
N VAL A 131 -2.63 -14.80 4.43
CA VAL A 131 -2.91 -16.12 5.01
C VAL A 131 -1.64 -16.81 5.47
N MET A 132 -0.55 -16.72 4.69
CA MET A 132 0.73 -17.30 5.04
C MET A 132 1.36 -16.61 6.26
N LEU A 133 1.31 -15.27 6.32
CA LEU A 133 1.80 -14.48 7.47
C LEU A 133 1.01 -14.77 8.74
N ALA A 134 -0.32 -14.95 8.65
CA ALA A 134 -1.17 -15.27 9.80
C ALA A 134 -0.82 -16.63 10.45
N ARG A 135 -0.20 -17.55 9.69
CA ARG A 135 0.20 -18.89 10.16
C ARG A 135 1.66 -18.99 10.57
N ARG A 136 2.48 -17.94 10.37
CA ARG A 136 3.90 -17.97 10.68
C ARG A 136 4.22 -17.18 11.96
N PRO A 137 5.18 -17.66 12.78
CA PRO A 137 5.74 -16.87 13.86
C PRO A 137 6.46 -15.63 13.30
N SER A 138 6.78 -14.68 14.19
CA SER A 138 7.41 -13.41 13.87
C SER A 138 8.59 -13.55 12.89
N LEU A 139 8.69 -12.61 11.96
CA LEU A 139 9.75 -12.58 10.96
C LEU A 139 11.09 -12.23 11.63
N ARG A 140 12.09 -13.10 11.44
CA ARG A 140 13.48 -12.81 11.80
C ARG A 140 14.14 -11.97 10.72
N ARG A 141 15.06 -11.10 11.10
CA ARG A 141 15.80 -10.17 10.22
C ARG A 141 14.85 -9.27 9.42
N ALA A 142 13.83 -8.74 10.12
CA ALA A 142 12.74 -7.99 9.50
C ALA A 142 13.22 -6.82 8.64
N GLY A 143 14.26 -6.10 9.06
CA GLY A 143 14.85 -5.02 8.25
C GLY A 143 15.42 -5.49 6.92
N ARG A 144 16.18 -6.59 6.91
CA ARG A 144 16.75 -7.15 5.66
C ARG A 144 15.67 -7.73 4.77
N VAL A 145 14.69 -8.42 5.37
CA VAL A 145 13.54 -8.96 4.62
C VAL A 145 12.78 -7.83 3.93
N LEU A 146 12.59 -6.68 4.59
CA LEU A 146 11.94 -5.51 3.99
C LEU A 146 12.64 -5.06 2.71
N PHE A 147 13.96 -4.93 2.70
CA PHE A 147 14.70 -4.53 1.49
C PHE A 147 14.63 -5.59 0.39
N VAL A 148 14.72 -6.87 0.75
CA VAL A 148 14.60 -7.97 -0.22
C VAL A 148 13.22 -7.99 -0.87
N VAL A 149 12.14 -7.80 -0.11
CA VAL A 149 10.79 -7.79 -0.68
C VAL A 149 10.54 -6.54 -1.55
N VAL A 150 11.12 -5.38 -1.20
CA VAL A 150 11.05 -4.17 -2.05
C VAL A 150 11.83 -4.39 -3.35
N ALA A 151 13.01 -4.99 -3.30
CA ALA A 151 13.76 -5.36 -4.51
C ALA A 151 13.00 -6.38 -5.36
N ALA A 152 12.41 -7.40 -4.74
CA ALA A 152 11.58 -8.38 -5.42
C ALA A 152 10.34 -7.72 -6.07
N PHE A 153 9.72 -6.75 -5.40
CA PHE A 153 8.64 -5.96 -5.99
C PHE A 153 9.09 -5.24 -7.27
N GLY A 154 10.24 -4.55 -7.23
CA GLY A 154 10.83 -3.93 -8.43
C GLY A 154 11.11 -4.93 -9.55
N ALA A 155 11.62 -6.13 -9.21
CA ALA A 155 11.87 -7.20 -10.18
C ALA A 155 10.57 -7.70 -10.83
N THR A 156 9.49 -7.86 -10.07
CA THR A 156 8.17 -8.25 -10.65
C THR A 156 7.63 -7.19 -11.60
N MET A 157 7.88 -5.89 -11.32
CA MET A 157 7.50 -4.81 -12.23
C MET A 157 8.31 -4.86 -13.54
N ILE A 158 9.60 -5.19 -13.49
CA ILE A 158 10.40 -5.39 -14.70
C ILE A 158 9.85 -6.57 -15.52
N VAL A 159 9.55 -7.71 -14.86
CA VAL A 159 8.95 -8.87 -15.54
C VAL A 159 7.61 -8.49 -16.18
N PHE A 160 6.75 -7.76 -15.47
CA PHE A 160 5.49 -7.26 -16.02
C PHE A 160 5.73 -6.33 -17.22
N GLY A 161 6.69 -5.41 -17.12
CA GLY A 161 7.02 -4.43 -18.16
C GLY A 161 7.49 -5.06 -19.46
N VAL A 162 8.31 -6.11 -19.41
CA VAL A 162 8.82 -6.79 -20.59
C VAL A 162 7.89 -7.90 -21.11
N SER A 163 6.91 -8.31 -20.31
CA SER A 163 5.99 -9.41 -20.64
C SER A 163 5.07 -9.04 -21.82
N ARG A 164 4.96 -9.99 -22.75
CA ARG A 164 4.02 -9.99 -23.87
C ARG A 164 2.93 -11.06 -23.71
N SER A 165 3.00 -11.82 -22.63
CA SER A 165 2.09 -12.91 -22.33
C SER A 165 1.14 -12.53 -21.20
N PHE A 166 -0.16 -12.64 -21.42
CA PHE A 166 -1.16 -12.33 -20.40
C PHE A 166 -0.99 -13.18 -19.12
N PRO A 167 -0.80 -14.52 -19.19
CA PRO A 167 -0.57 -15.34 -17.99
C PRO A 167 0.68 -14.92 -17.21
N LEU A 168 1.79 -14.59 -17.91
CA LEU A 168 3.02 -14.13 -17.26
C LEU A 168 2.82 -12.77 -16.58
N SER A 169 2.13 -11.83 -17.24
CA SER A 169 1.80 -10.55 -16.69
C SER A 169 0.92 -10.66 -15.45
N LEU A 170 -0.07 -11.57 -15.50
CA LEU A 170 -0.95 -11.84 -14.36
C LEU A 170 -0.17 -12.44 -13.18
N ALA A 171 0.71 -13.41 -13.45
CA ALA A 171 1.57 -14.03 -12.44
C ALA A 171 2.53 -12.98 -11.81
N ALA A 172 3.18 -12.14 -12.63
CA ALA A 172 4.07 -11.10 -12.15
C ALA A 172 3.34 -10.12 -11.23
N LEU A 173 2.13 -9.68 -11.59
CA LEU A 173 1.31 -8.81 -10.77
C LEU A 173 0.80 -9.50 -9.50
N ALA A 174 0.45 -10.78 -9.55
CA ALA A 174 0.09 -11.53 -8.34
C ALA A 174 1.29 -11.66 -7.38
N VAL A 175 2.48 -11.95 -7.89
CA VAL A 175 3.71 -12.00 -7.08
C VAL A 175 4.05 -10.61 -6.54
N SER A 176 3.82 -9.53 -7.29
CA SER A 176 4.04 -8.17 -6.78
C SER A 176 3.18 -7.88 -5.55
N GLY A 177 1.90 -8.22 -5.60
CA GLY A 177 1.01 -8.05 -4.45
C GLY A 177 1.36 -8.97 -3.28
N PHE A 178 1.85 -10.18 -3.57
CA PHE A 178 2.35 -11.09 -2.55
C PHE A 178 3.54 -10.50 -1.78
N VAL A 179 4.56 -10.00 -2.47
CA VAL A 179 5.74 -9.40 -1.82
C VAL A 179 5.41 -8.06 -1.15
N ASP A 180 4.51 -7.26 -1.74
CA ASP A 180 4.09 -5.99 -1.15
C ASP A 180 3.36 -6.20 0.18
N MET A 181 2.55 -7.26 0.32
CA MET A 181 1.90 -7.59 1.59
C MET A 181 2.90 -7.87 2.72
N PHE A 182 4.06 -8.49 2.42
CA PHE A 182 5.14 -8.64 3.39
C PHE A 182 5.73 -7.30 3.79
N SER A 183 6.01 -6.43 2.81
CA SER A 183 6.51 -5.08 3.04
C SER A 183 5.54 -4.28 3.92
N MET A 184 4.26 -4.28 3.58
CA MET A 184 3.21 -3.60 4.33
C MET A 184 3.07 -4.14 5.77
N ASN A 185 3.14 -5.46 5.96
CA ASN A 185 3.07 -6.07 7.30
C ASN A 185 4.26 -5.66 8.16
N ILE A 186 5.48 -5.70 7.63
CA ILE A 186 6.69 -5.29 8.36
C ILE A 186 6.59 -3.82 8.75
N ARG A 187 6.25 -2.94 7.82
CA ARG A 187 6.15 -1.49 8.04
C ARG A 187 5.06 -1.13 9.04
N SER A 188 3.87 -1.72 8.91
CA SER A 188 2.77 -1.48 9.86
C SER A 188 3.11 -1.97 11.27
N THR A 189 3.86 -3.08 11.39
CA THR A 189 4.33 -3.58 12.68
C THR A 189 5.39 -2.65 13.29
N ILE A 190 6.34 -2.15 12.48
CA ILE A 190 7.31 -1.13 12.91
C ILE A 190 6.56 0.11 13.40
N GLY A 191 5.60 0.61 12.62
CA GLY A 191 4.77 1.76 12.99
C GLY A 191 4.06 1.57 14.33
N ALA A 192 3.48 0.39 14.54
CA ALA A 192 2.76 0.07 15.76
C ALA A 192 3.66 -0.08 16.99
N LEU A 193 4.84 -0.69 16.85
CA LEU A 193 5.75 -0.97 17.96
C LEU A 193 6.65 0.22 18.30
N ALA A 194 7.13 0.96 17.31
CA ALA A 194 8.02 2.11 17.53
C ALA A 194 7.27 3.39 17.96
N THR A 195 5.92 3.39 17.93
CA THR A 195 5.13 4.58 18.24
C THR A 195 4.42 4.45 19.59
N PRO A 196 4.62 5.39 20.56
CA PRO A 196 3.86 5.45 21.79
C PRO A 196 2.34 5.54 21.52
N ASN A 197 1.53 5.01 22.43
CA ASN A 197 0.07 4.94 22.26
C ASN A 197 -0.56 6.32 22.02
N GLU A 198 -0.04 7.38 22.67
CA GLU A 198 -0.52 8.76 22.60
C GLU A 198 -0.30 9.40 21.22
N LEU A 199 0.73 8.96 20.50
CA LEU A 199 1.11 9.48 19.19
C LEU A 199 0.66 8.59 18.03
N ARG A 200 0.21 7.36 18.30
CA ARG A 200 -0.13 6.37 17.28
C ARG A 200 -1.15 6.87 16.25
N GLY A 201 -2.19 7.56 16.69
CA GLY A 201 -3.18 8.15 15.78
C GLY A 201 -2.59 9.24 14.88
N ARG A 202 -1.66 10.04 15.41
CA ARG A 202 -1.00 11.12 14.67
C ARG A 202 -0.01 10.57 13.65
N VAL A 203 0.80 9.58 14.03
CA VAL A 203 1.74 8.90 13.13
C VAL A 203 0.98 8.18 12.01
N ASN A 204 -0.10 7.46 12.32
CA ASN A 204 -0.94 6.84 11.29
C ASN A 204 -1.56 7.85 10.33
N ALA A 205 -1.96 9.03 10.80
CA ALA A 205 -2.48 10.09 9.94
C ALA A 205 -1.39 10.61 8.98
N VAL A 206 -0.16 10.79 9.46
CA VAL A 206 0.99 11.17 8.64
C VAL A 206 1.27 10.07 7.60
N GLU A 207 1.33 8.80 8.01
CA GLU A 207 1.55 7.66 7.11
C GLU A 207 0.49 7.61 6.00
N MET A 208 -0.80 7.78 6.34
CA MET A 208 -1.89 7.81 5.35
C MET A 208 -1.76 8.96 4.34
N VAL A 209 -1.29 10.13 4.77
CA VAL A 209 -1.01 11.25 3.85
C VAL A 209 0.13 10.88 2.90
N PHE A 210 1.22 10.29 3.41
CA PHE A 210 2.34 9.86 2.58
C PHE A 210 1.93 8.77 1.59
N ILE A 211 1.18 7.74 2.02
CA ILE A 211 0.67 6.69 1.14
C ILE A 211 -0.24 7.27 0.05
N SER A 212 -1.16 8.18 0.41
CA SER A 212 -2.06 8.78 -0.56
C SER A 212 -1.31 9.66 -1.56
N ALA A 213 -0.37 10.47 -1.08
CA ALA A 213 0.44 11.34 -1.92
C ALA A 213 1.33 10.52 -2.87
N SER A 214 2.02 9.48 -2.39
CA SER A 214 2.88 8.64 -3.22
C SER A 214 2.09 7.89 -4.29
N ASN A 215 0.88 7.39 -3.99
CA ASN A 215 0.03 6.75 -4.98
C ASN A 215 -0.39 7.72 -6.10
N GLN A 216 -0.79 8.95 -5.76
CA GLN A 216 -1.21 9.94 -6.76
C GLN A 216 -0.02 10.47 -7.57
N LEU A 217 1.09 10.79 -6.90
CA LEU A 217 2.32 11.25 -7.57
C LEU A 217 2.90 10.14 -8.43
N GLY A 218 2.91 8.88 -7.96
CA GLY A 218 3.37 7.74 -8.73
C GLY A 218 2.51 7.46 -9.96
N ALA A 219 1.18 7.61 -9.84
CA ALA A 219 0.30 7.49 -11.01
C ALA A 219 0.57 8.60 -12.04
N PHE A 220 0.79 9.83 -11.58
CA PHE A 220 1.14 10.96 -12.45
C PHE A 220 2.51 10.74 -13.11
N GLU A 221 3.54 10.41 -12.32
CA GLU A 221 4.91 10.13 -12.80
C GLU A 221 4.91 9.01 -13.82
N SER A 222 4.26 7.89 -13.52
CA SER A 222 4.12 6.74 -14.42
C SER A 222 3.47 7.12 -15.74
N GLY A 223 2.40 7.93 -15.70
CA GLY A 223 1.72 8.44 -16.89
C GLY A 223 2.63 9.36 -17.73
N ALA A 224 3.34 10.28 -17.09
CA ALA A 224 4.29 11.19 -17.74
C ALA A 224 5.47 10.42 -18.35
N ALA A 225 6.06 9.48 -17.59
CA ALA A 225 7.14 8.64 -18.08
C ALA A 225 6.68 7.78 -19.28
N ALA A 226 5.49 7.22 -19.22
CA ALA A 226 4.93 6.43 -20.33
C ALA A 226 4.65 7.28 -21.57
N ALA A 227 4.26 8.54 -21.41
CA ALA A 227 4.05 9.47 -22.52
C ALA A 227 5.38 9.87 -23.21
N LEU A 228 6.46 10.00 -22.45
CA LEU A 228 7.78 10.42 -22.94
C LEU A 228 8.62 9.25 -23.48
N LEU A 229 8.64 8.15 -22.77
CA LEU A 229 9.53 7.01 -23.02
C LEU A 229 8.79 5.80 -23.63
N GLY A 230 7.47 5.79 -23.55
CA GLY A 230 6.65 4.61 -23.84
C GLY A 230 6.38 3.77 -22.60
N ALA A 231 5.31 2.94 -22.65
CA ALA A 231 4.84 2.19 -21.49
C ALA A 231 5.87 1.17 -20.96
N VAL A 232 6.52 0.40 -21.85
CA VAL A 232 7.47 -0.64 -21.46
C VAL A 232 8.72 -0.05 -20.80
N PRO A 233 9.44 0.94 -21.42
CA PRO A 233 10.57 1.55 -20.75
C PRO A 233 10.24 2.23 -19.43
N ALA A 234 9.07 2.87 -19.32
CA ALA A 234 8.62 3.52 -18.08
C ALA A 234 8.50 2.51 -16.94
N VAL A 235 7.81 1.38 -17.18
CA VAL A 235 7.65 0.32 -16.16
C VAL A 235 8.98 -0.33 -15.81
N VAL A 236 9.83 -0.62 -16.79
CA VAL A 236 11.15 -1.22 -16.56
C VAL A 236 12.06 -0.29 -15.77
N ALA A 237 12.08 1.00 -16.13
CA ALA A 237 12.86 2.01 -15.41
C ALA A 237 12.38 2.18 -13.96
N GLY A 238 11.07 2.26 -13.75
CA GLY A 238 10.49 2.33 -12.40
C GLY A 238 10.83 1.10 -11.54
N GLY A 239 10.72 -0.10 -12.11
CA GLY A 239 11.14 -1.33 -11.43
C GLY A 239 12.64 -1.35 -11.11
N ALA A 240 13.49 -0.91 -12.05
CA ALA A 240 14.94 -0.81 -11.83
C ALA A 240 15.28 0.22 -10.73
N LEU A 241 14.65 1.39 -10.74
CA LEU A 241 14.81 2.41 -9.70
C LEU A 241 14.38 1.87 -8.32
N THR A 242 13.32 1.10 -8.26
CA THR A 242 12.87 0.45 -7.00
C THR A 242 13.92 -0.54 -6.47
N ILE A 243 14.58 -1.31 -7.34
CA ILE A 243 15.68 -2.21 -6.95
C ILE A 243 16.89 -1.40 -6.45
N VAL A 244 17.28 -0.35 -7.17
CA VAL A 244 18.37 0.56 -6.76
C VAL A 244 18.05 1.19 -5.40
N LEU A 245 16.82 1.63 -5.19
CA LEU A 245 16.34 2.16 -3.92
C LEU A 245 16.53 1.14 -2.80
N ALA A 246 16.10 -0.11 -2.99
CA ALA A 246 16.24 -1.17 -2.01
C ALA A 246 17.71 -1.48 -1.67
N ALA A 247 18.63 -1.31 -2.62
CA ALA A 247 20.07 -1.49 -2.42
C ALA A 247 20.74 -0.31 -1.71
N VAL A 248 20.29 0.92 -1.96
CA VAL A 248 20.87 2.15 -1.40
C VAL A 248 20.31 2.47 -0.01
N TRP A 249 19.11 2.00 0.34
CA TRP A 249 18.45 2.33 1.60
C TRP A 249 19.14 1.79 2.87
N PRO A 250 19.68 0.55 2.88
CA PRO A 250 20.36 0.00 4.06
C PRO A 250 21.51 0.88 4.61
N PRO A 251 22.42 1.44 3.81
CA PRO A 251 23.45 2.35 4.32
C PRO A 251 22.89 3.72 4.75
N LEU A 252 21.79 4.19 4.13
CA LEU A 252 21.16 5.45 4.53
C LEU A 252 20.38 5.33 5.84
N PHE A 253 19.77 4.16 6.10
CA PHE A 253 18.99 3.88 7.30
C PHE A 253 19.49 2.62 8.01
N PRO A 254 20.70 2.64 8.60
CA PRO A 254 21.29 1.46 9.25
C PRO A 254 20.46 0.99 10.45
N ALA A 255 19.73 1.89 11.12
CA ALA A 255 18.84 1.53 12.21
C ALA A 255 17.70 0.59 11.73
N LEU A 256 17.13 0.85 10.55
CA LEU A 256 16.12 -0.02 9.92
C LEU A 256 16.74 -1.36 9.48
N ALA A 257 17.93 -1.33 8.90
CA ALA A 257 18.62 -2.53 8.41
C ALA A 257 19.01 -3.51 9.52
N ARG A 258 19.26 -3.01 10.73
CA ARG A 258 19.70 -3.81 11.90
C ARG A 258 18.56 -4.48 12.67
N ILE A 259 17.30 -4.20 12.34
CA ILE A 259 16.17 -4.83 13.02
C ILE A 259 16.19 -6.33 12.74
N ASP A 260 16.45 -7.13 13.78
CA ASP A 260 16.40 -8.59 13.69
C ASP A 260 14.99 -9.09 14.01
N ARG A 261 14.44 -8.71 15.16
CA ARG A 261 13.08 -9.08 15.58
C ARG A 261 12.24 -7.82 15.79
N LEU A 262 11.04 -7.81 15.20
CA LEU A 262 10.11 -6.69 15.37
C LEU A 262 9.71 -6.50 16.84
N GLU A 263 9.66 -7.58 17.61
CA GLU A 263 9.31 -7.57 19.05
C GLU A 263 10.31 -6.83 19.94
N GLU A 264 11.56 -6.63 19.48
CA GLU A 264 12.61 -5.90 20.18
C GLU A 264 12.47 -4.38 20.05
N LEU A 265 11.57 -3.91 19.16
CA LEU A 265 11.27 -2.49 19.01
C LEU A 265 10.42 -2.03 20.19
N GLN A 266 11.05 -1.29 21.11
CA GLN A 266 10.33 -0.56 22.15
C GLN A 266 10.12 0.89 21.71
N PRO A 267 8.98 1.52 22.06
CA PRO A 267 8.83 2.94 21.86
C PRO A 267 9.97 3.65 22.60
N GLU A 268 10.74 4.48 21.89
CA GLU A 268 11.71 5.37 22.56
C GLU A 268 10.93 6.16 23.61
N GLN A 269 11.21 5.88 24.88
CA GLN A 269 10.71 6.70 25.96
C GLN A 269 11.33 8.08 25.73
N THR A 270 10.52 9.00 25.26
CA THR A 270 10.89 10.41 25.21
C THR A 270 11.09 10.82 26.65
N THR A 271 12.35 10.81 27.11
CA THR A 271 12.72 11.45 28.36
C THR A 271 12.25 12.89 28.21
N ALA A 272 11.15 13.22 28.87
CA ALA A 272 10.72 14.59 29.04
C ALA A 272 11.94 15.34 29.60
N PRO A 273 12.35 16.50 29.05
CA PRO A 273 13.34 17.32 29.69
C PRO A 273 12.75 17.64 31.08
N THR A 274 13.38 17.11 32.11
CA THR A 274 13.15 17.56 33.49
C THR A 274 13.39 19.05 33.49
N ALA A 275 12.31 19.78 33.81
CA ALA A 275 12.31 21.21 33.98
C ALA A 275 13.23 21.63 35.12
#